data_7ed2c21ba9eb2abe383e0081e2e1c9fb
#
_entry.id   7ed2c21ba9eb2abe383e0081e2e1c9fb
#
_cell.length_a   1.000
_cell.length_b   1.000
_cell.length_c   1.000
_cell.angle_alpha   90.00
_cell.angle_beta   90.00
_cell.angle_gamma   90.00
#
_symmetry.space_group_name_H-M   'P 1'
#
loop_
_entity.id
_entity.type
_entity.pdbx_description
1 polymer ?
#
loop_
_entity_poly.entity_id
_entity_poly.type
_entity_poly.pdbx_seq_one_letter_code
_entity_poly.pdbx_strand_id
1 'polypeptide(L)'
;KKFRGQFKANGAGFWITPDGWSKKKDNKSLYVVESFINALSLGMYGFNVICAFSANNTDFLPEFFKEYEKVIVLFDNDPEGKTGASKLSQNIGIDKTFILAWPKETPDKFDVNDLLMKDPANFETELEKLLKNVKPAKDLIKPITKEKKQAKNFNAHEILVKLDLKNYLTVPNVGFYLYMPEGFWQEIERLYVESKIKEIIGEPTRYEISETSKMLELDTLIPRGRELNEQKWMLNLKNGMMNVETGELKSHSRDLYSTIQLPVNYNPDSRCPQWEKFLLEVVEYPAVVAVLQEFIGLCLIPETKFHKALVLVGSGENGKSTLLAVLEHLLGRQNISNVPMGKLESEFHRASLFNKLVNISSELEISELMGSGYFKSIASGDTIDAAFKFRDSFSFTPYARLIFAMNDLPKSRDRSHGYYRRFLIVPFNKEFKGSQADRTLGKKLILELDGIFNWALAGLKRLFEQDHFTKSKVLDDMLKQYKRDNNPVISFLEDHCIINPNLSIEKNKIYETYKDDFCKNNGYKSFGNSQFFKELKRQVPQISESQPREDGVRIRILEGISLRNDG
;
A
#
# COMPACT_ATOMS: atom_id res chain seq x y z
N LYS A 1 6.55 -1.72 -43.88
CA LYS A 1 5.20 -2.31 -43.94
C LYS A 1 4.75 -2.60 -42.51
N LYS A 2 3.54 -2.12 -42.12
CA LYS A 2 3.01 -2.33 -40.77
C LYS A 2 2.65 -3.80 -40.61
N PHE A 3 3.25 -4.48 -39.61
CA PHE A 3 2.81 -5.79 -39.19
C PHE A 3 1.41 -5.68 -38.56
N ARG A 4 0.46 -6.45 -39.05
CA ARG A 4 -0.86 -6.59 -38.43
C ARG A 4 -0.80 -7.81 -37.49
N GLY A 5 -0.40 -7.60 -36.25
CA GLY A 5 -0.64 -8.56 -35.19
C GLY A 5 -2.01 -8.29 -34.57
N GLN A 6 -2.84 -9.29 -34.39
CA GLN A 6 -4.03 -9.19 -33.56
C GLN A 6 -3.73 -9.83 -32.20
N PHE A 7 -3.99 -9.07 -31.13
CA PHE A 7 -3.82 -9.55 -29.76
C PHE A 7 -5.20 -9.80 -29.17
N LYS A 8 -5.36 -10.93 -28.48
CA LYS A 8 -6.53 -11.15 -27.65
C LYS A 8 -6.45 -10.29 -26.38
N ALA A 9 -7.58 -9.96 -25.79
CA ALA A 9 -7.69 -9.20 -24.57
C ALA A 9 -6.98 -9.85 -23.35
N ASN A 10 -6.69 -11.17 -23.42
CA ASN A 10 -5.98 -11.93 -22.40
C ASN A 10 -4.45 -12.06 -22.64
N GLY A 11 -3.88 -11.30 -23.58
CA GLY A 11 -2.45 -11.29 -23.88
C GLY A 11 -1.94 -12.41 -24.79
N ALA A 12 -2.77 -13.39 -25.18
CA ALA A 12 -2.41 -14.41 -26.16
C ALA A 12 -2.49 -13.81 -27.57
N GLY A 13 -1.33 -13.57 -28.20
CA GLY A 13 -1.22 -13.04 -29.56
C GLY A 13 -1.05 -14.13 -30.62
N PHE A 14 -1.34 -13.80 -31.87
CA PHE A 14 -0.98 -14.58 -33.04
C PHE A 14 -0.59 -13.67 -34.19
N TRP A 15 0.24 -14.19 -35.11
CA TRP A 15 0.68 -13.46 -36.29
C TRP A 15 0.18 -14.17 -37.55
N ILE A 16 -0.24 -13.40 -38.55
CA ILE A 16 -0.72 -13.92 -39.83
C ILE A 16 0.14 -13.30 -40.94
N THR A 17 0.42 -14.09 -41.97
CA THR A 17 1.14 -13.63 -43.16
C THR A 17 0.42 -12.42 -43.79
N PRO A 18 1.07 -11.25 -43.94
CA PRO A 18 0.44 -10.07 -44.52
C PRO A 18 0.03 -10.30 -45.97
N ASP A 19 -1.09 -9.73 -46.40
CA ASP A 19 -1.51 -9.75 -47.79
C ASP A 19 -0.45 -9.11 -48.70
N GLY A 20 -0.13 -9.81 -49.80
CA GLY A 20 0.83 -9.36 -50.78
C GLY A 20 2.29 -9.46 -50.35
N TRP A 21 2.63 -10.24 -49.32
CA TRP A 21 4.00 -10.45 -48.90
C TRP A 21 4.78 -11.35 -49.85
N SER A 22 4.10 -12.36 -50.45
CA SER A 22 4.60 -13.15 -51.60
C SER A 22 3.43 -13.58 -52.47
N LYS A 23 3.68 -14.13 -53.67
CA LYS A 23 2.61 -14.75 -54.46
C LYS A 23 2.10 -15.96 -53.72
N LYS A 24 0.82 -15.95 -53.30
CA LYS A 24 0.19 -17.06 -52.57
C LYS A 24 0.13 -18.30 -53.46
N LYS A 25 0.65 -19.42 -52.99
CA LYS A 25 0.61 -20.71 -53.70
C LYS A 25 -0.80 -21.34 -53.67
N ASP A 26 -1.48 -21.21 -52.54
CA ASP A 26 -2.83 -21.73 -52.35
C ASP A 26 -3.59 -20.82 -51.39
N ASN A 27 -4.79 -20.37 -51.78
CA ASN A 27 -5.65 -19.55 -50.97
C ASN A 27 -6.64 -20.36 -50.10
N LYS A 28 -6.63 -21.68 -50.24
CA LYS A 28 -7.60 -22.58 -49.59
C LYS A 28 -7.04 -23.25 -48.35
N SER A 29 -5.73 -23.28 -48.21
CA SER A 29 -5.03 -23.90 -47.06
C SER A 29 -4.40 -22.85 -46.17
N LEU A 30 -4.52 -23.07 -44.84
CA LEU A 30 -3.87 -22.27 -43.79
C LEU A 30 -2.90 -23.17 -43.03
N TYR A 31 -1.68 -22.72 -42.83
CA TYR A 31 -0.67 -23.42 -42.06
C TYR A 31 -0.55 -22.79 -40.68
N VAL A 32 -0.47 -23.61 -39.63
CA VAL A 32 -0.31 -23.15 -38.24
C VAL A 32 0.99 -23.68 -37.69
N VAL A 33 1.84 -22.78 -37.17
CA VAL A 33 3.16 -23.09 -36.60
C VAL A 33 3.32 -22.51 -35.21
N GLU A 34 4.26 -23.03 -34.41
CA GLU A 34 4.50 -22.56 -33.05
C GLU A 34 5.29 -21.27 -32.99
N SER A 35 6.37 -21.16 -33.78
CA SER A 35 7.31 -20.05 -33.71
C SER A 35 7.11 -19.03 -34.81
N PHE A 36 7.48 -17.77 -34.51
CA PHE A 36 7.46 -16.69 -35.50
C PHE A 36 8.46 -16.94 -36.65
N ILE A 37 9.59 -17.56 -36.35
CA ILE A 37 10.61 -17.89 -37.36
C ILE A 37 10.06 -18.92 -38.34
N ASN A 38 9.35 -19.93 -37.87
CA ASN A 38 8.69 -20.92 -38.71
C ASN A 38 7.63 -20.27 -39.61
N ALA A 39 6.88 -19.30 -39.08
CA ALA A 39 5.90 -18.55 -39.87
C ALA A 39 6.57 -17.69 -40.96
N LEU A 40 7.70 -17.06 -40.66
CA LEU A 40 8.50 -16.31 -41.66
C LEU A 40 9.04 -17.25 -42.75
N SER A 41 9.60 -18.39 -42.39
CA SER A 41 10.14 -19.39 -43.29
C SER A 41 9.11 -19.85 -44.32
N LEU A 42 7.89 -20.19 -43.91
CA LEU A 42 6.81 -20.57 -44.79
C LEU A 42 6.25 -19.39 -45.59
N GLY A 43 6.05 -18.24 -44.96
CA GLY A 43 5.52 -17.03 -45.57
C GLY A 43 6.37 -16.50 -46.72
N MET A 44 7.70 -16.63 -46.64
CA MET A 44 8.62 -16.25 -47.71
C MET A 44 8.42 -17.09 -48.98
N TYR A 45 7.91 -18.30 -48.86
CA TYR A 45 7.61 -19.21 -49.96
C TYR A 45 6.13 -19.20 -50.39
N GLY A 46 5.34 -18.24 -49.94
CA GLY A 46 3.98 -18.00 -50.43
C GLY A 46 2.88 -18.80 -49.69
N PHE A 47 3.18 -19.39 -48.55
CA PHE A 47 2.15 -20.05 -47.74
C PHE A 47 1.34 -19.08 -46.91
N ASN A 48 0.04 -19.34 -46.70
CA ASN A 48 -0.77 -18.63 -45.72
C ASN A 48 -0.47 -19.22 -44.35
N VAL A 49 0.13 -18.45 -43.47
CA VAL A 49 0.63 -18.95 -42.19
C VAL A 49 0.06 -18.16 -41.02
N ILE A 50 -0.28 -18.86 -39.94
CA ILE A 50 -0.55 -18.33 -38.63
C ILE A 50 0.52 -18.83 -37.65
N CYS A 51 1.08 -17.91 -36.86
CA CYS A 51 1.96 -18.24 -35.75
C CYS A 51 1.18 -18.26 -34.44
N ALA A 52 1.24 -19.38 -33.71
CA ALA A 52 0.63 -19.54 -32.40
C ALA A 52 1.49 -18.99 -31.25
N PHE A 53 2.79 -18.77 -31.47
CA PHE A 53 3.81 -18.40 -30.48
C PHE A 53 4.04 -19.43 -29.35
N SER A 54 3.32 -20.53 -29.31
CA SER A 54 3.50 -21.65 -28.38
C SER A 54 2.58 -22.80 -28.73
N ALA A 55 3.02 -24.05 -28.51
CA ALA A 55 2.18 -25.24 -28.58
C ALA A 55 0.96 -25.20 -27.64
N ASN A 56 1.06 -24.44 -26.55
CA ASN A 56 -0.01 -24.30 -25.58
C ASN A 56 -1.06 -23.23 -25.92
N ASN A 57 -0.79 -22.36 -26.91
CA ASN A 57 -1.73 -21.35 -27.37
C ASN A 57 -2.68 -21.96 -28.41
N THR A 58 -3.69 -22.66 -27.93
CA THR A 58 -4.66 -23.40 -28.77
C THR A 58 -6.05 -22.75 -28.84
N ASP A 59 -6.25 -21.62 -28.14
CA ASP A 59 -7.55 -20.94 -28.00
C ASP A 59 -7.82 -19.92 -29.11
N PHE A 60 -7.63 -20.33 -30.36
CA PHE A 60 -8.01 -19.51 -31.51
C PHE A 60 -9.53 -19.47 -31.70
N LEU A 61 -10.03 -18.32 -32.16
CA LEU A 61 -11.46 -18.18 -32.48
C LEU A 61 -11.82 -19.03 -33.69
N PRO A 62 -12.78 -19.96 -33.60
CA PRO A 62 -13.15 -20.84 -34.71
C PRO A 62 -13.59 -20.11 -35.98
N GLU A 63 -14.16 -18.89 -35.86
CA GLU A 63 -14.55 -18.06 -37.01
C GLU A 63 -13.39 -17.73 -37.92
N PHE A 64 -12.19 -17.62 -37.39
CA PHE A 64 -11.00 -17.25 -38.11
C PHE A 64 -10.60 -18.28 -39.19
N PHE A 65 -10.94 -19.54 -38.96
CA PHE A 65 -10.60 -20.64 -39.85
C PHE A 65 -11.70 -20.95 -40.87
N LYS A 66 -12.84 -20.26 -40.84
CA LYS A 66 -13.99 -20.56 -41.71
C LYS A 66 -13.70 -20.34 -43.18
N GLU A 67 -12.82 -19.40 -43.49
CA GLU A 67 -12.47 -19.04 -44.89
C GLU A 67 -11.56 -20.06 -45.57
N TYR A 68 -10.94 -20.98 -44.81
CA TYR A 68 -10.02 -21.97 -45.35
C TYR A 68 -10.67 -23.34 -45.41
N GLU A 69 -10.39 -24.05 -46.54
CA GLU A 69 -10.88 -25.44 -46.72
C GLU A 69 -10.07 -26.42 -45.86
N LYS A 70 -8.78 -26.16 -45.68
CA LYS A 70 -7.85 -26.99 -44.90
C LYS A 70 -7.03 -26.17 -43.92
N VAL A 71 -6.88 -26.65 -42.70
CA VAL A 71 -5.95 -26.12 -41.71
C VAL A 71 -4.87 -27.16 -41.42
N ILE A 72 -3.60 -26.84 -41.69
CA ILE A 72 -2.48 -27.75 -41.58
C ILE A 72 -1.61 -27.31 -40.41
N VAL A 73 -1.51 -28.15 -39.38
CA VAL A 73 -0.75 -27.88 -38.15
C VAL A 73 0.65 -28.48 -38.28
N LEU A 74 1.64 -27.60 -38.28
CA LEU A 74 3.08 -27.93 -38.42
C LEU A 74 3.83 -27.53 -37.13
N PHE A 75 3.46 -28.14 -36.02
CA PHE A 75 4.12 -27.91 -34.74
C PHE A 75 5.42 -28.72 -34.64
N ASP A 76 6.28 -28.33 -33.73
CA ASP A 76 7.61 -28.89 -33.54
C ASP A 76 7.59 -30.40 -33.24
N ASN A 77 8.65 -31.13 -33.60
CA ASN A 77 8.75 -32.57 -33.38
C ASN A 77 9.10 -32.88 -31.92
N ASP A 78 8.21 -32.52 -30.98
CA ASP A 78 8.40 -32.88 -29.58
C ASP A 78 7.04 -33.29 -28.93
N PRO A 79 7.02 -33.75 -27.67
CA PRO A 79 5.78 -34.14 -26.99
C PRO A 79 4.82 -32.97 -26.79
N GLU A 80 5.32 -31.74 -26.59
CA GLU A 80 4.49 -30.53 -26.40
C GLU A 80 3.83 -30.12 -27.70
N GLY A 81 4.56 -30.10 -28.80
CA GLY A 81 4.06 -29.82 -30.14
C GLY A 81 2.99 -30.84 -30.57
N LYS A 82 3.20 -32.14 -30.32
CA LYS A 82 2.19 -33.19 -30.60
C LYS A 82 0.91 -32.99 -29.79
N THR A 83 1.05 -32.65 -28.52
CA THR A 83 -0.09 -32.39 -27.63
C THR A 83 -0.85 -31.12 -28.06
N GLY A 84 -0.10 -30.05 -28.35
CA GLY A 84 -0.65 -28.78 -28.83
C GLY A 84 -1.39 -28.90 -30.15
N ALA A 85 -0.79 -29.60 -31.14
CA ALA A 85 -1.43 -29.87 -32.43
C ALA A 85 -2.76 -30.63 -32.27
N SER A 86 -2.80 -31.61 -31.36
CA SER A 86 -4.02 -32.37 -31.05
C SER A 86 -5.10 -31.50 -30.43
N LYS A 87 -4.77 -30.66 -29.45
CA LYS A 87 -5.72 -29.73 -28.80
C LYS A 87 -6.23 -28.70 -29.79
N LEU A 88 -5.33 -28.09 -30.56
CA LEU A 88 -5.70 -27.10 -31.58
C LEU A 88 -6.65 -27.68 -32.60
N SER A 89 -6.38 -28.88 -33.09
CA SER A 89 -7.25 -29.58 -34.06
C SER A 89 -8.66 -29.88 -33.51
N GLN A 90 -8.76 -30.18 -32.23
CA GLN A 90 -10.08 -30.36 -31.56
C GLN A 90 -10.83 -29.03 -31.47
N ASN A 91 -10.14 -27.93 -31.19
CA ASN A 91 -10.78 -26.60 -31.08
C ASN A 91 -11.24 -26.05 -32.43
N ILE A 92 -10.47 -26.30 -33.51
CA ILE A 92 -10.80 -25.85 -34.87
C ILE A 92 -11.88 -26.76 -35.51
N GLY A 93 -11.78 -28.05 -35.23
CA GLY A 93 -12.59 -29.12 -35.83
C GLY A 93 -11.74 -30.16 -36.54
N ILE A 94 -11.80 -31.42 -36.10
CA ILE A 94 -10.94 -32.52 -36.55
C ILE A 94 -11.13 -32.91 -38.02
N ASP A 95 -12.31 -32.63 -38.59
CA ASP A 95 -12.60 -32.92 -40.00
C ASP A 95 -11.92 -31.96 -40.97
N LYS A 96 -11.61 -30.76 -40.53
CA LYS A 96 -11.00 -29.67 -41.34
C LYS A 96 -9.49 -29.55 -41.10
N THR A 97 -8.98 -30.18 -40.04
CA THR A 97 -7.59 -30.07 -39.65
C THR A 97 -6.76 -31.28 -40.05
N PHE A 98 -5.52 -30.99 -40.37
CA PHE A 98 -4.50 -31.95 -40.76
C PHE A 98 -3.26 -31.68 -39.91
N ILE A 99 -2.59 -32.74 -39.44
CA ILE A 99 -1.40 -32.64 -38.58
C ILE A 99 -0.22 -33.27 -39.29
N LEU A 100 0.94 -32.62 -39.24
CA LEU A 100 2.20 -33.19 -39.72
C LEU A 100 2.60 -34.34 -38.81
N ALA A 101 2.72 -35.54 -39.40
CA ALA A 101 3.37 -36.69 -38.75
C ALA A 101 4.85 -36.68 -39.14
N TRP A 102 5.69 -36.17 -38.24
CA TRP A 102 7.13 -36.15 -38.49
C TRP A 102 7.70 -37.56 -38.75
N PRO A 103 8.60 -37.73 -39.74
CA PRO A 103 9.29 -39.00 -39.98
C PRO A 103 10.02 -39.48 -38.73
N LYS A 104 10.12 -40.81 -38.53
CA LYS A 104 10.72 -41.39 -37.32
C LYS A 104 12.20 -41.00 -37.12
N GLU A 105 12.90 -40.70 -38.18
CA GLU A 105 14.30 -40.30 -38.20
C GLU A 105 14.51 -38.80 -37.95
N THR A 106 13.45 -38.02 -37.81
CA THR A 106 13.55 -36.58 -37.55
C THR A 106 14.00 -36.34 -36.12
N PRO A 107 15.03 -35.51 -35.88
CA PRO A 107 15.48 -35.17 -34.52
C PRO A 107 14.36 -34.63 -33.63
N ASP A 108 14.51 -34.79 -32.32
CA ASP A 108 13.66 -34.18 -31.34
C ASP A 108 13.78 -32.64 -31.41
N LYS A 109 12.66 -31.93 -31.22
CA LYS A 109 12.53 -30.45 -31.36
C LYS A 109 12.83 -29.88 -32.75
N PHE A 110 12.89 -30.73 -33.76
CA PHE A 110 13.05 -30.28 -35.15
C PHE A 110 11.81 -29.54 -35.64
N ASP A 111 12.03 -28.44 -36.34
CA ASP A 111 10.95 -27.57 -36.83
C ASP A 111 11.10 -27.24 -38.32
N VAL A 112 10.18 -26.44 -38.85
CA VAL A 112 10.17 -26.01 -40.27
C VAL A 112 11.36 -25.11 -40.59
N ASN A 113 11.82 -24.29 -39.66
CA ASN A 113 12.99 -23.44 -39.87
C ASN A 113 14.27 -24.25 -39.93
N ASP A 114 14.39 -25.33 -39.14
CA ASP A 114 15.53 -26.25 -39.21
C ASP A 114 15.64 -26.90 -40.59
N LEU A 115 14.49 -27.21 -41.23
CA LEU A 115 14.48 -27.72 -42.59
C LEU A 115 15.05 -26.68 -43.57
N LEU A 116 14.66 -25.42 -43.44
CA LEU A 116 15.17 -24.29 -44.25
C LEU A 116 16.67 -24.09 -44.02
N MET A 117 17.14 -24.14 -42.77
CA MET A 117 18.55 -23.92 -42.42
C MET A 117 19.46 -25.04 -42.90
N LYS A 118 18.92 -26.27 -42.98
CA LYS A 118 19.68 -27.45 -43.42
C LYS A 118 20.00 -27.39 -44.91
N ASP A 119 19.06 -26.99 -45.75
CA ASP A 119 19.26 -26.89 -47.20
C ASP A 119 18.37 -25.79 -47.80
N PRO A 120 18.80 -24.53 -47.72
CA PRO A 120 18.02 -23.39 -48.24
C PRO A 120 17.70 -23.47 -49.74
N ALA A 121 18.60 -24.09 -50.54
CA ALA A 121 18.46 -24.19 -51.98
C ALA A 121 17.33 -25.15 -52.41
N ASN A 122 17.13 -26.21 -51.63
CA ASN A 122 16.14 -27.25 -51.90
C ASN A 122 14.96 -27.24 -50.92
N PHE A 123 14.86 -26.19 -50.08
CA PHE A 123 13.84 -26.10 -49.03
C PHE A 123 12.42 -26.42 -49.50
N GLU A 124 12.04 -25.84 -50.62
CA GLU A 124 10.69 -26.01 -51.22
C GLU A 124 10.41 -27.46 -51.56
N THR A 125 11.38 -28.13 -52.19
CA THR A 125 11.29 -29.56 -52.54
C THR A 125 11.23 -30.47 -51.30
N GLU A 126 12.04 -30.16 -50.31
CA GLU A 126 12.06 -30.93 -49.06
C GLU A 126 10.79 -30.70 -48.22
N LEU A 127 10.27 -29.45 -48.19
CA LEU A 127 8.99 -29.13 -47.56
C LEU A 127 7.83 -29.87 -48.25
N GLU A 128 7.81 -29.93 -49.58
CA GLU A 128 6.78 -30.66 -50.33
C GLU A 128 6.83 -32.17 -50.03
N LYS A 129 8.01 -32.72 -49.86
CA LYS A 129 8.18 -34.12 -49.42
C LYS A 129 7.64 -34.31 -48.00
N LEU A 130 7.95 -33.39 -47.08
CA LEU A 130 7.50 -33.41 -45.70
C LEU A 130 5.95 -33.29 -45.61
N LEU A 131 5.35 -32.41 -46.41
CA LEU A 131 3.89 -32.22 -46.46
C LEU A 131 3.12 -33.46 -46.93
N LYS A 132 3.78 -34.42 -47.62
CA LYS A 132 3.18 -35.75 -47.93
C LYS A 132 2.89 -36.61 -46.66
N ASN A 133 3.53 -36.28 -45.53
CA ASN A 133 3.29 -36.93 -44.25
C ASN A 133 2.17 -36.25 -43.41
N VAL A 134 1.52 -35.25 -43.96
CA VAL A 134 0.37 -34.62 -43.32
C VAL A 134 -0.84 -35.54 -43.37
N LYS A 135 -1.43 -35.85 -42.22
CA LYS A 135 -2.55 -36.75 -42.06
C LYS A 135 -3.79 -36.04 -41.51
N PRO A 136 -5.00 -36.44 -41.89
CA PRO A 136 -6.22 -35.93 -41.27
C PRO A 136 -6.13 -36.07 -39.74
N ALA A 137 -6.50 -35.03 -38.99
CA ALA A 137 -6.47 -35.07 -37.54
C ALA A 137 -7.34 -36.19 -36.95
N LYS A 138 -8.46 -36.52 -37.62
CA LYS A 138 -9.35 -37.64 -37.23
C LYS A 138 -8.68 -39.01 -37.23
N ASP A 139 -7.62 -39.18 -38.03
CA ASP A 139 -6.90 -40.46 -38.13
C ASP A 139 -5.81 -40.59 -37.05
N LEU A 140 -5.37 -39.47 -36.50
CA LEU A 140 -4.29 -39.38 -35.49
C LEU A 140 -4.84 -39.18 -34.08
N ILE A 141 -5.96 -38.49 -33.93
CA ILE A 141 -6.59 -38.17 -32.68
C ILE A 141 -7.74 -39.15 -32.48
N LYS A 142 -7.61 -40.05 -31.51
CA LYS A 142 -8.81 -40.80 -31.06
C LYS A 142 -9.85 -39.77 -30.64
N PRO A 143 -11.09 -39.80 -31.15
CA PRO A 143 -12.12 -38.93 -30.62
C PRO A 143 -12.12 -39.15 -29.13
N ILE A 144 -11.93 -38.09 -28.39
CA ILE A 144 -12.30 -38.11 -26.99
C ILE A 144 -13.80 -38.26 -27.06
N THR A 145 -14.28 -39.51 -26.97
CA THR A 145 -15.61 -39.72 -26.45
C THR A 145 -15.57 -38.99 -25.11
N LYS A 146 -16.08 -37.77 -25.10
CA LYS A 146 -16.58 -37.18 -23.88
C LYS A 146 -17.59 -38.23 -23.42
N GLU A 147 -17.15 -39.21 -22.60
CA GLU A 147 -18.05 -39.70 -21.59
C GLU A 147 -18.60 -38.42 -21.00
N LYS A 148 -19.84 -38.12 -21.32
CA LYS A 148 -20.68 -37.29 -20.51
C LYS A 148 -20.70 -38.00 -19.16
N LYS A 149 -19.66 -37.79 -18.29
CA LYS A 149 -19.95 -37.68 -16.89
C LYS A 149 -21.08 -36.69 -16.92
N GLN A 150 -22.26 -37.16 -16.58
CA GLN A 150 -23.42 -36.30 -16.37
C GLN A 150 -22.85 -35.10 -15.63
N ALA A 151 -22.76 -33.97 -16.33
CA ALA A 151 -22.39 -32.74 -15.69
C ALA A 151 -23.41 -32.65 -14.57
N LYS A 152 -22.99 -32.93 -13.32
CA LYS A 152 -23.73 -32.49 -12.16
C LYS A 152 -24.01 -31.04 -12.51
N ASN A 153 -25.29 -30.70 -12.68
CA ASN A 153 -25.67 -29.34 -13.02
C ASN A 153 -25.00 -28.45 -11.98
N PHE A 154 -23.82 -27.90 -12.34
CA PHE A 154 -23.09 -27.01 -11.45
C PHE A 154 -23.97 -25.79 -11.24
N ASN A 155 -24.37 -25.59 -10.02
CA ASN A 155 -25.16 -24.44 -9.61
C ASN A 155 -24.39 -23.71 -8.48
N ALA A 156 -23.71 -22.65 -8.84
CA ALA A 156 -22.95 -21.84 -7.88
C ALA A 156 -23.85 -21.33 -6.74
N HIS A 157 -25.13 -21.05 -7.01
CA HIS A 157 -26.05 -20.56 -6.00
C HIS A 157 -26.31 -21.60 -4.88
N GLU A 158 -26.41 -22.90 -5.21
CA GLU A 158 -26.55 -23.95 -4.19
C GLU A 158 -25.31 -24.03 -3.26
N ILE A 159 -24.15 -23.72 -3.79
CA ILE A 159 -22.90 -23.69 -3.02
C ILE A 159 -22.88 -22.47 -2.11
N LEU A 160 -23.29 -21.31 -2.64
CA LEU A 160 -23.37 -20.06 -1.88
C LEU A 160 -24.35 -20.15 -0.70
N VAL A 161 -25.48 -20.84 -0.88
CA VAL A 161 -26.42 -21.09 0.23
C VAL A 161 -25.76 -21.86 1.37
N LYS A 162 -24.86 -22.82 1.05
CA LYS A 162 -24.12 -23.59 2.07
C LYS A 162 -23.01 -22.78 2.75
N LEU A 163 -22.53 -21.71 2.11
CA LEU A 163 -21.50 -20.83 2.67
C LEU A 163 -22.02 -19.86 3.74
N ASP A 164 -23.34 -19.76 3.94
CA ASP A 164 -23.97 -18.75 4.79
C ASP A 164 -23.52 -17.32 4.44
N LEU A 165 -24.00 -16.80 3.33
CA LEU A 165 -23.65 -15.50 2.73
C LEU A 165 -23.64 -14.32 3.73
N LYS A 166 -24.46 -14.41 4.79
CA LYS A 166 -24.54 -13.36 5.82
C LYS A 166 -23.21 -13.12 6.55
N ASN A 167 -22.33 -14.10 6.50
CA ASN A 167 -21.01 -14.00 7.14
C ASN A 167 -19.92 -13.49 6.20
N TYR A 168 -20.23 -13.24 4.92
CA TYR A 168 -19.28 -12.74 3.96
C TYR A 168 -19.61 -11.30 3.55
N LEU A 169 -18.58 -10.50 3.33
CA LEU A 169 -18.68 -9.14 2.82
C LEU A 169 -17.55 -8.92 1.81
N THR A 170 -17.87 -8.32 0.69
CA THR A 170 -16.89 -7.93 -0.33
C THR A 170 -16.79 -6.41 -0.39
N VAL A 171 -15.58 -5.90 -0.29
CA VAL A 171 -15.28 -4.48 -0.45
C VAL A 171 -14.51 -4.28 -1.75
N PRO A 172 -15.02 -3.48 -2.70
CA PRO A 172 -14.37 -3.24 -3.99
C PRO A 172 -12.92 -2.80 -3.86
N ASN A 173 -12.03 -3.35 -4.68
CA ASN A 173 -10.60 -3.09 -4.70
C ASN A 173 -9.81 -3.47 -3.42
N VAL A 174 -10.47 -3.91 -2.37
CA VAL A 174 -9.86 -4.34 -1.10
C VAL A 174 -9.86 -5.86 -1.00
N GLY A 175 -11.03 -6.50 -0.98
CA GLY A 175 -11.13 -7.96 -0.89
C GLY A 175 -12.33 -8.44 -0.10
N PHE A 176 -12.19 -9.67 0.39
CA PHE A 176 -13.21 -10.36 1.18
C PHE A 176 -13.05 -10.13 2.67
N TYR A 177 -14.17 -10.10 3.37
CA TYR A 177 -14.24 -10.09 4.83
C TYR A 177 -15.16 -11.21 5.30
N LEU A 178 -14.83 -11.79 6.45
CA LEU A 178 -15.64 -12.79 7.15
C LEU A 178 -16.10 -12.21 8.49
N TYR A 179 -17.37 -12.33 8.80
CA TYR A 179 -17.88 -11.95 10.12
C TYR A 179 -17.51 -13.00 11.15
N MET A 180 -16.70 -12.58 12.11
CA MET A 180 -16.18 -13.46 13.15
C MET A 180 -17.19 -13.67 14.28
N PRO A 181 -17.14 -14.82 14.96
CA PRO A 181 -17.99 -15.09 16.13
C PRO A 181 -17.84 -14.02 17.23
N GLU A 182 -16.68 -13.39 17.31
CA GLU A 182 -16.36 -12.31 18.24
C GLU A 182 -17.07 -11.00 17.93
N GLY A 183 -17.76 -10.89 16.79
CA GLY A 183 -18.62 -9.76 16.46
C GLY A 183 -17.97 -8.65 15.61
N PHE A 184 -17.01 -8.98 14.77
CA PHE A 184 -16.38 -8.03 13.84
C PHE A 184 -16.09 -8.65 12.48
N TRP A 185 -15.83 -7.82 11.47
CA TRP A 185 -15.46 -8.23 10.12
C TRP A 185 -13.94 -8.33 10.00
N GLN A 186 -13.44 -9.52 9.73
CA GLN A 186 -12.01 -9.78 9.50
C GLN A 186 -11.73 -9.92 8.01
N GLU A 187 -10.72 -9.21 7.51
CA GLU A 187 -10.21 -9.42 6.15
C GLU A 187 -9.68 -10.84 5.99
N ILE A 188 -10.08 -11.51 4.90
CA ILE A 188 -9.65 -12.86 4.56
C ILE A 188 -9.08 -12.88 3.14
N GLU A 189 -8.11 -13.75 2.92
CA GLU A 189 -7.55 -13.96 1.59
C GLU A 189 -8.56 -14.68 0.67
N ARG A 190 -8.49 -14.37 -0.63
CA ARG A 190 -9.28 -15.06 -1.65
C ARG A 190 -9.07 -16.58 -1.60
N LEU A 191 -7.85 -17.05 -1.34
CA LEU A 191 -7.53 -18.46 -1.18
C LEU A 191 -8.32 -19.14 -0.04
N TYR A 192 -8.60 -18.41 1.04
CA TYR A 192 -9.47 -18.92 2.12
C TYR A 192 -10.88 -19.19 1.59
N VAL A 193 -11.44 -18.25 0.84
CA VAL A 193 -12.77 -18.40 0.22
C VAL A 193 -12.78 -19.58 -0.73
N GLU A 194 -11.79 -19.69 -1.61
CA GLU A 194 -11.65 -20.78 -2.57
C GLU A 194 -11.49 -22.14 -1.88
N SER A 195 -10.79 -22.18 -0.73
CA SER A 195 -10.68 -23.40 0.07
C SER A 195 -12.03 -23.84 0.65
N LYS A 196 -12.86 -22.90 1.12
CA LYS A 196 -14.21 -23.19 1.63
C LYS A 196 -15.15 -23.66 0.52
N ILE A 197 -15.08 -23.07 -0.65
CA ILE A 197 -15.79 -23.53 -1.84
C ILE A 197 -15.39 -24.97 -2.18
N LYS A 198 -14.09 -25.27 -2.17
CA LYS A 198 -13.56 -26.62 -2.41
C LYS A 198 -14.07 -27.62 -1.38
N GLU A 199 -14.09 -27.27 -0.09
CA GLU A 199 -14.62 -28.13 0.99
C GLU A 199 -16.10 -28.53 0.72
N ILE A 200 -16.92 -27.60 0.21
CA ILE A 200 -18.35 -27.84 -0.05
C ILE A 200 -18.57 -28.71 -1.30
N ILE A 201 -17.78 -28.49 -2.37
CA ILE A 201 -17.94 -29.21 -3.65
C ILE A 201 -17.26 -30.59 -3.59
N GLY A 202 -16.15 -30.72 -2.84
CA GLY A 202 -15.31 -31.90 -2.76
C GLY A 202 -14.19 -31.89 -3.80
N GLU A 203 -14.48 -32.21 -5.06
CA GLU A 203 -13.53 -32.19 -6.18
C GLU A 203 -13.94 -31.20 -7.27
N PRO A 204 -13.82 -29.89 -7.03
CA PRO A 204 -14.21 -28.88 -7.99
C PRO A 204 -13.19 -28.74 -9.13
N THR A 205 -13.69 -28.38 -10.30
CA THR A 205 -12.88 -27.82 -11.37
C THR A 205 -12.46 -26.38 -11.04
N ARG A 206 -11.43 -25.87 -11.71
CA ARG A 206 -11.04 -24.45 -11.60
C ARG A 206 -12.18 -23.50 -11.98
N TYR A 207 -12.98 -23.88 -12.96
CA TYR A 207 -14.14 -23.11 -13.40
C TYR A 207 -15.18 -22.97 -12.28
N GLU A 208 -15.55 -24.07 -11.62
CA GLU A 208 -16.53 -24.07 -10.53
C GLU A 208 -16.08 -23.20 -9.34
N ILE A 209 -14.80 -23.27 -8.97
CA ILE A 209 -14.25 -22.37 -7.93
C ILE A 209 -14.33 -20.91 -8.37
N SER A 210 -13.87 -20.61 -9.59
CA SER A 210 -13.82 -19.23 -10.09
C SER A 210 -15.21 -18.60 -10.21
N GLU A 211 -16.17 -19.33 -10.77
CA GLU A 211 -17.54 -18.83 -10.92
C GLU A 211 -18.24 -18.65 -9.57
N THR A 212 -18.10 -19.61 -8.65
CA THR A 212 -18.66 -19.47 -7.30
C THR A 212 -18.05 -18.27 -6.56
N SER A 213 -16.72 -18.08 -6.67
CA SER A 213 -16.05 -16.93 -6.05
C SER A 213 -16.53 -15.60 -6.61
N LYS A 214 -16.73 -15.49 -7.93
CA LYS A 214 -17.27 -14.28 -8.57
C LYS A 214 -18.71 -13.99 -8.15
N MET A 215 -19.55 -15.02 -8.06
CA MET A 215 -20.92 -14.85 -7.57
C MET A 215 -20.92 -14.41 -6.11
N LEU A 216 -20.04 -14.99 -5.27
CA LEU A 216 -19.88 -14.54 -3.89
C LEU A 216 -19.50 -13.05 -3.83
N GLU A 217 -18.55 -12.61 -4.66
CA GLU A 217 -18.16 -11.19 -4.75
C GLU A 217 -19.37 -10.28 -5.03
N LEU A 218 -20.23 -10.67 -5.96
CA LEU A 218 -21.40 -9.88 -6.35
C LEU A 218 -22.50 -9.88 -5.28
N ASP A 219 -22.79 -11.05 -4.69
CA ASP A 219 -23.89 -11.22 -3.75
C ASP A 219 -23.58 -10.67 -2.35
N THR A 220 -22.29 -10.45 -2.04
CA THR A 220 -21.83 -9.94 -0.74
C THR A 220 -21.20 -8.55 -0.79
N LEU A 221 -21.38 -7.82 -1.91
CA LEU A 221 -20.88 -6.45 -2.02
C LEU A 221 -21.41 -5.57 -0.89
N ILE A 222 -20.51 -4.78 -0.29
CA ILE A 222 -20.94 -3.74 0.66
C ILE A 222 -21.96 -2.81 -0.02
N PRO A 223 -23.09 -2.50 0.62
CA PRO A 223 -24.11 -1.66 0.03
C PRO A 223 -23.56 -0.30 -0.41
N ARG A 224 -24.05 0.20 -1.53
CA ARG A 224 -23.59 1.50 -2.06
C ARG A 224 -23.79 2.62 -1.04
N GLY A 225 -22.75 3.40 -0.80
CA GLY A 225 -22.76 4.52 0.16
C GLY A 225 -22.50 4.10 1.61
N ARG A 226 -22.21 2.80 1.86
CA ARG A 226 -21.72 2.33 3.16
C ARG A 226 -20.21 2.12 3.10
N GLU A 227 -19.55 2.37 4.22
CA GLU A 227 -18.11 2.21 4.39
C GLU A 227 -17.79 1.38 5.63
N LEU A 228 -16.62 0.76 5.64
CA LEU A 228 -16.12 0.08 6.83
C LEU A 228 -15.85 1.10 7.94
N ASN A 229 -16.23 0.75 9.17
CA ASN A 229 -16.00 1.59 10.37
C ASN A 229 -16.60 3.00 10.28
N GLU A 230 -17.67 3.21 9.52
CA GLU A 230 -18.31 4.52 9.34
C GLU A 230 -18.89 5.11 10.63
N GLN A 231 -19.28 4.24 11.59
CA GLN A 231 -19.87 4.64 12.86
C GLN A 231 -18.78 4.96 13.90
N LYS A 232 -18.17 6.13 13.77
CA LYS A 232 -16.98 6.53 14.55
C LYS A 232 -17.18 6.49 16.08
N TRP A 233 -18.43 6.71 16.53
CA TRP A 233 -18.79 6.76 17.96
C TRP A 233 -19.31 5.42 18.52
N MET A 234 -19.29 4.38 17.70
CA MET A 234 -19.63 3.01 18.11
C MET A 234 -18.37 2.17 18.22
N LEU A 235 -17.89 1.97 19.45
CA LEU A 235 -16.71 1.13 19.73
C LEU A 235 -17.13 -0.35 19.79
N ASN A 236 -16.46 -1.17 19.03
CA ASN A 236 -16.60 -2.62 19.09
C ASN A 236 -15.63 -3.17 20.15
N LEU A 237 -16.16 -3.76 21.20
CA LEU A 237 -15.45 -4.31 22.34
C LEU A 237 -15.72 -5.81 22.44
N LYS A 238 -15.01 -6.57 23.27
CA LYS A 238 -15.25 -8.00 23.44
C LYS A 238 -16.68 -8.33 23.91
N ASN A 239 -17.25 -7.49 24.73
CA ASN A 239 -18.58 -7.71 25.32
C ASN A 239 -19.72 -6.93 24.63
N GLY A 240 -19.47 -6.29 23.48
CA GLY A 240 -20.51 -5.64 22.70
C GLY A 240 -20.08 -4.36 22.00
N MET A 241 -21.06 -3.68 21.42
CA MET A 241 -20.91 -2.38 20.77
C MET A 241 -21.27 -1.26 21.74
N MET A 242 -20.32 -0.41 22.09
CA MET A 242 -20.52 0.69 23.04
C MET A 242 -20.66 2.02 22.30
N ASN A 243 -21.72 2.76 22.57
CA ASN A 243 -21.83 4.15 22.16
C ASN A 243 -21.00 5.04 23.09
N VAL A 244 -20.01 5.75 22.55
CA VAL A 244 -19.08 6.60 23.34
C VAL A 244 -19.82 7.78 24.00
N GLU A 245 -20.83 8.34 23.34
CA GLU A 245 -21.55 9.53 23.84
C GLU A 245 -22.47 9.17 25.01
N THR A 246 -23.25 8.07 24.85
CA THR A 246 -24.23 7.67 25.87
C THR A 246 -23.67 6.69 26.90
N GLY A 247 -22.60 5.96 26.59
CA GLY A 247 -22.07 4.87 27.39
C GLY A 247 -22.91 3.58 27.31
N GLU A 248 -23.92 3.52 26.42
CA GLU A 248 -24.79 2.36 26.26
C GLU A 248 -24.04 1.22 25.55
N LEU A 249 -24.09 0.01 26.11
CA LEU A 249 -23.53 -1.20 25.53
C LEU A 249 -24.64 -2.04 24.91
N LYS A 250 -24.50 -2.39 23.61
CA LYS A 250 -25.42 -3.23 22.83
C LYS A 250 -24.72 -4.50 22.35
N SER A 251 -25.51 -5.49 21.92
CA SER A 251 -24.96 -6.68 21.25
C SER A 251 -24.24 -6.30 19.95
N HIS A 252 -23.28 -7.13 19.55
CA HIS A 252 -22.60 -6.96 18.25
C HIS A 252 -23.58 -7.00 17.09
N SER A 253 -23.31 -6.21 16.05
CA SER A 253 -24.11 -6.16 14.83
C SER A 253 -23.24 -6.16 13.57
N ARG A 254 -23.59 -7.02 12.61
CA ARG A 254 -22.96 -7.06 11.29
C ARG A 254 -23.18 -5.77 10.50
N ASP A 255 -24.33 -5.14 10.68
CA ASP A 255 -24.77 -3.97 9.92
C ASP A 255 -23.97 -2.69 10.21
N LEU A 256 -23.11 -2.74 11.24
CA LEU A 256 -22.19 -1.66 11.56
C LEU A 256 -20.87 -1.73 10.79
N TYR A 257 -20.66 -2.78 10.00
CA TYR A 257 -19.46 -3.00 9.17
C TYR A 257 -18.14 -2.73 9.91
N SER A 258 -18.10 -3.05 11.21
CA SER A 258 -16.91 -2.85 12.04
C SER A 258 -15.85 -3.89 11.75
N THR A 259 -14.67 -3.47 11.29
CA THR A 259 -13.46 -4.30 11.17
C THR A 259 -12.52 -4.14 12.36
N ILE A 260 -12.82 -3.15 13.21
CA ILE A 260 -12.07 -2.82 14.40
C ILE A 260 -12.77 -3.43 15.58
N GLN A 261 -12.06 -4.23 16.39
CA GLN A 261 -12.49 -4.63 17.71
C GLN A 261 -11.36 -4.40 18.71
N LEU A 262 -11.66 -3.69 19.79
CA LEU A 262 -10.72 -3.51 20.89
C LEU A 262 -10.79 -4.74 21.81
N PRO A 263 -9.65 -5.33 22.18
CA PRO A 263 -9.61 -6.59 22.96
C PRO A 263 -9.84 -6.37 24.46
N VAL A 264 -10.79 -5.52 24.82
CA VAL A 264 -11.17 -5.15 26.19
C VAL A 264 -12.67 -5.28 26.39
N ASN A 265 -13.11 -5.35 27.65
CA ASN A 265 -14.52 -5.28 28.01
C ASN A 265 -14.85 -3.90 28.57
N TYR A 266 -16.02 -3.39 28.23
CA TYR A 266 -16.54 -2.23 28.94
C TYR A 266 -17.16 -2.65 30.28
N ASN A 267 -16.54 -2.20 31.35
CA ASN A 267 -17.07 -2.27 32.72
C ASN A 267 -16.81 -0.90 33.37
N PRO A 268 -17.85 -0.10 33.66
CA PRO A 268 -17.70 1.27 34.17
C PRO A 268 -16.98 1.33 35.55
N ASP A 269 -16.94 0.23 36.29
CA ASP A 269 -16.30 0.17 37.61
C ASP A 269 -14.81 -0.18 37.55
N SER A 270 -14.29 -0.59 36.38
CA SER A 270 -12.87 -0.92 36.22
C SER A 270 -11.99 0.31 36.40
N ARG A 271 -10.88 0.14 37.13
CA ARG A 271 -9.88 1.19 37.44
C ARG A 271 -8.49 0.71 37.04
N CYS A 272 -7.53 1.65 36.92
CA CYS A 272 -6.16 1.37 36.51
C CYS A 272 -5.10 2.10 37.36
N PRO A 273 -5.05 1.88 38.68
CA PRO A 273 -4.17 2.64 39.58
C PRO A 273 -2.68 2.44 39.29
N GLN A 274 -2.27 1.26 38.85
CA GLN A 274 -0.86 1.01 38.50
C GLN A 274 -0.47 1.73 37.19
N TRP A 275 -1.39 1.81 36.23
CA TRP A 275 -1.20 2.58 34.99
C TRP A 275 -1.05 4.07 35.27
N GLU A 276 -1.93 4.66 36.09
CA GLU A 276 -1.87 6.08 36.46
C GLU A 276 -0.57 6.41 37.19
N LYS A 277 -0.17 5.55 38.14
CA LYS A 277 1.10 5.67 38.84
C LYS A 277 2.28 5.58 37.88
N PHE A 278 2.29 4.60 36.97
CA PHE A 278 3.34 4.41 35.99
C PHE A 278 3.50 5.68 35.12
N LEU A 279 2.41 6.23 34.60
CA LEU A 279 2.48 7.45 33.76
C LEU A 279 3.08 8.64 34.53
N LEU A 280 2.64 8.87 35.77
CA LEU A 280 3.20 9.94 36.60
C LEU A 280 4.69 9.73 36.90
N GLU A 281 5.15 8.49 37.03
CA GLU A 281 6.56 8.18 37.25
C GLU A 281 7.43 8.43 36.02
N VAL A 282 6.93 8.15 34.79
CA VAL A 282 7.74 8.22 33.56
C VAL A 282 7.73 9.61 32.91
N VAL A 283 6.64 10.38 33.04
CA VAL A 283 6.53 11.72 32.43
C VAL A 283 6.55 12.88 33.44
N GLU A 284 6.39 12.59 34.73
CA GLU A 284 6.56 13.50 35.90
C GLU A 284 5.59 14.70 35.96
N TYR A 285 4.86 15.00 34.89
CA TYR A 285 4.01 16.20 34.76
C TYR A 285 2.54 15.83 34.54
N PRO A 286 1.62 16.18 35.47
CA PRO A 286 0.21 15.88 35.36
C PRO A 286 -0.45 16.39 34.05
N ALA A 287 -0.04 17.57 33.57
CA ALA A 287 -0.53 18.12 32.30
C ALA A 287 -0.11 17.26 31.09
N VAL A 288 1.08 16.64 31.12
CA VAL A 288 1.54 15.72 30.07
C VAL A 288 0.76 14.40 30.16
N VAL A 289 0.48 13.89 31.36
CA VAL A 289 -0.39 12.71 31.55
C VAL A 289 -1.79 12.98 30.99
N ALA A 290 -2.35 14.19 31.21
CA ALA A 290 -3.65 14.55 30.64
C ALA A 290 -3.63 14.57 29.10
N VAL A 291 -2.56 15.10 28.47
CA VAL A 291 -2.38 15.04 27.00
C VAL A 291 -2.24 13.62 26.50
N LEU A 292 -1.50 12.76 27.19
CA LEU A 292 -1.42 11.33 26.84
C LEU A 292 -2.78 10.64 26.95
N GLN A 293 -3.55 10.93 28.01
CA GLN A 293 -4.90 10.40 28.20
C GLN A 293 -5.82 10.78 27.03
N GLU A 294 -5.78 12.04 26.62
CA GLU A 294 -6.55 12.58 25.49
C GLU A 294 -6.12 11.93 24.16
N PHE A 295 -4.81 11.80 23.93
CA PHE A 295 -4.30 11.21 22.71
C PHE A 295 -4.60 9.70 22.63
N ILE A 296 -4.42 8.96 23.71
CA ILE A 296 -4.76 7.53 23.79
C ILE A 296 -6.27 7.35 23.63
N GLY A 297 -7.07 8.23 24.22
CA GLY A 297 -8.51 8.27 23.99
C GLY A 297 -8.88 8.47 22.52
N LEU A 298 -8.21 9.39 21.84
CA LEU A 298 -8.40 9.63 20.41
C LEU A 298 -8.02 8.40 19.55
N CYS A 299 -7.09 7.56 20.02
CA CYS A 299 -6.74 6.31 19.36
C CYS A 299 -7.83 5.23 19.42
N LEU A 300 -8.86 5.38 20.24
CA LEU A 300 -9.97 4.43 20.33
C LEU A 300 -10.94 4.55 19.15
N ILE A 301 -10.97 5.68 18.47
CA ILE A 301 -11.95 6.00 17.41
C ILE A 301 -11.28 6.36 16.08
N PRO A 302 -11.92 6.09 14.91
CA PRO A 302 -11.41 6.46 13.60
C PRO A 302 -11.67 7.96 13.30
N GLU A 303 -11.01 8.88 14.03
CA GLU A 303 -11.20 10.32 13.90
C GLU A 303 -9.88 11.09 13.76
N THR A 304 -9.82 12.13 12.91
CA THR A 304 -8.60 12.91 12.60
C THR A 304 -8.70 14.40 12.96
N LYS A 305 -9.79 14.83 13.53
CA LYS A 305 -10.14 16.25 13.79
C LYS A 305 -8.98 17.11 14.33
N PHE A 306 -8.16 16.59 15.23
CA PHE A 306 -7.15 17.37 15.94
C PHE A 306 -5.79 17.46 15.24
N HIS A 307 -5.58 16.74 14.14
CA HIS A 307 -4.38 16.79 13.27
C HIS A 307 -3.06 16.63 14.04
N LYS A 308 -2.97 15.71 15.01
CA LYS A 308 -1.79 15.51 15.85
C LYS A 308 -1.13 14.15 15.64
N ALA A 309 0.18 14.14 15.78
CA ALA A 309 1.02 12.96 15.91
C ALA A 309 1.75 13.01 17.25
N LEU A 310 1.83 11.88 17.94
CA LEU A 310 2.54 11.74 19.22
C LEU A 310 3.97 11.28 18.98
N VAL A 311 4.91 11.97 19.57
CA VAL A 311 6.34 11.62 19.53
C VAL A 311 6.85 11.46 20.95
N LEU A 312 7.30 10.24 21.28
CA LEU A 312 7.89 9.90 22.57
C LEU A 312 9.41 9.96 22.44
N VAL A 313 10.06 10.87 23.15
CA VAL A 313 11.51 11.10 23.06
C VAL A 313 12.22 10.75 24.35
N GLY A 314 13.36 10.04 24.28
CA GLY A 314 14.20 9.74 25.45
C GLY A 314 15.27 8.69 25.13
N SER A 315 16.35 8.66 25.91
CA SER A 315 17.58 7.91 25.66
C SER A 315 17.53 6.39 25.80
N GLY A 316 16.44 5.82 26.28
CA GLY A 316 16.30 4.37 26.55
C GLY A 316 16.00 4.08 28.03
N GLU A 317 15.59 2.86 28.36
CA GLU A 317 15.23 2.38 29.72
C GLU A 317 14.32 3.34 30.50
N ASN A 318 13.40 4.01 29.83
CA ASN A 318 12.59 5.13 30.36
C ASN A 318 11.08 4.90 30.26
N GLY A 319 10.64 3.67 29.97
CA GLY A 319 9.23 3.29 29.97
C GLY A 319 8.48 3.48 28.63
N LYS A 320 9.09 4.08 27.57
CA LYS A 320 8.44 4.21 26.25
C LYS A 320 7.92 2.88 25.72
N SER A 321 8.76 1.86 25.67
CA SER A 321 8.39 0.53 25.17
C SER A 321 7.30 -0.14 26.00
N THR A 322 7.29 0.10 27.32
CA THR A 322 6.23 -0.39 28.22
C THR A 322 4.90 0.27 27.88
N LEU A 323 4.89 1.60 27.70
CA LEU A 323 3.71 2.34 27.28
C LEU A 323 3.18 1.81 25.94
N LEU A 324 4.04 1.68 24.95
CA LEU A 324 3.64 1.18 23.61
C LEU A 324 3.10 -0.24 23.67
N ALA A 325 3.72 -1.13 24.45
CA ALA A 325 3.24 -2.50 24.63
C ALA A 325 1.83 -2.55 25.26
N VAL A 326 1.55 -1.70 26.24
CA VAL A 326 0.19 -1.58 26.82
C VAL A 326 -0.80 -1.08 25.77
N LEU A 327 -0.43 -0.09 24.95
CA LEU A 327 -1.28 0.40 23.85
C LEU A 327 -1.56 -0.67 22.79
N GLU A 328 -0.56 -1.49 22.44
CA GLU A 328 -0.76 -2.62 21.53
C GLU A 328 -1.78 -3.63 22.07
N HIS A 329 -1.76 -3.90 23.38
CA HIS A 329 -2.74 -4.77 24.02
C HIS A 329 -4.12 -4.13 24.16
N LEU A 330 -4.19 -2.81 24.42
CA LEU A 330 -5.44 -2.06 24.53
C LEU A 330 -6.17 -1.99 23.19
N LEU A 331 -5.43 -1.69 22.12
CA LEU A 331 -6.00 -1.46 20.79
C LEU A 331 -6.14 -2.75 19.97
N GLY A 332 -5.36 -3.78 20.28
CA GLY A 332 -5.27 -5.01 19.48
C GLY A 332 -4.35 -4.88 18.26
N ARG A 333 -3.44 -5.84 18.08
CA ARG A 333 -2.42 -5.80 17.02
C ARG A 333 -3.00 -5.68 15.61
N GLN A 334 -4.18 -6.27 15.36
CA GLN A 334 -4.88 -6.19 14.08
C GLN A 334 -5.27 -4.75 13.70
N ASN A 335 -5.42 -3.86 14.68
CA ASN A 335 -5.81 -2.45 14.49
C ASN A 335 -4.60 -1.50 14.41
N ILE A 336 -3.37 -2.05 14.40
CA ILE A 336 -2.12 -1.28 14.44
C ILE A 336 -1.30 -1.56 13.18
N SER A 337 -0.66 -0.51 12.67
CA SER A 337 0.41 -0.59 11.67
C SER A 337 1.74 -0.15 12.27
N ASN A 338 2.85 -0.53 11.63
CA ASN A 338 4.20 -0.24 12.11
C ASN A 338 5.06 0.40 11.02
N VAL A 339 4.54 1.44 10.37
CA VAL A 339 5.23 2.14 9.29
C VAL A 339 6.18 3.19 9.87
N PRO A 340 7.49 3.10 9.60
CA PRO A 340 8.44 4.12 9.99
C PRO A 340 8.11 5.47 9.35
N MET A 341 8.41 6.56 10.05
CA MET A 341 8.07 7.91 9.60
C MET A 341 8.66 8.25 8.23
N GLY A 342 9.91 7.86 7.96
CA GLY A 342 10.58 8.06 6.66
C GLY A 342 10.00 7.20 5.52
N LYS A 343 9.24 6.13 5.83
CA LYS A 343 8.63 5.24 4.84
C LYS A 343 7.21 5.66 4.45
N LEU A 344 6.63 6.70 5.07
CA LEU A 344 5.30 7.21 4.72
C LEU A 344 5.21 7.75 3.28
N GLU A 345 6.35 8.11 2.67
CA GLU A 345 6.42 8.53 1.26
C GLU A 345 6.19 7.38 0.26
N SER A 346 6.32 6.12 0.69
CA SER A 346 6.10 4.93 -0.16
C SER A 346 4.63 4.52 -0.18
N GLU A 347 4.05 4.40 -1.38
CA GLU A 347 2.67 3.96 -1.58
C GLU A 347 2.38 2.57 -0.99
N PHE A 348 3.35 1.65 -1.07
CA PHE A 348 3.22 0.30 -0.52
C PHE A 348 3.19 0.30 1.01
N HIS A 349 3.96 1.18 1.66
CA HIS A 349 3.92 1.29 3.12
C HIS A 349 2.65 2.00 3.58
N ARG A 350 2.17 3.00 2.83
CA ARG A 350 0.90 3.67 3.15
C ARG A 350 -0.30 2.74 3.12
N ALA A 351 -0.29 1.71 2.25
CA ALA A 351 -1.34 0.70 2.22
C ALA A 351 -1.53 -0.01 3.58
N SER A 352 -0.46 -0.15 4.37
CA SER A 352 -0.55 -0.74 5.72
C SER A 352 -1.31 0.14 6.73
N LEU A 353 -1.60 1.41 6.42
CA LEU A 353 -2.40 2.29 7.26
C LEU A 353 -3.91 2.12 7.03
N PHE A 354 -4.29 1.43 5.96
CA PHE A 354 -5.69 1.24 5.63
C PHE A 354 -6.42 0.47 6.73
N ASN A 355 -7.55 1.00 7.20
CA ASN A 355 -8.36 0.44 8.29
C ASN A 355 -7.62 0.22 9.63
N LYS A 356 -6.56 1.00 9.91
CA LYS A 356 -5.84 0.95 11.19
C LYS A 356 -6.19 2.14 12.06
N LEU A 357 -6.33 1.90 13.37
CA LEU A 357 -6.55 2.95 14.37
C LEU A 357 -5.29 3.75 14.65
N VAL A 358 -4.16 3.05 14.68
CA VAL A 358 -2.88 3.64 15.08
C VAL A 358 -1.74 3.08 14.24
N ASN A 359 -0.79 3.92 13.94
CA ASN A 359 0.53 3.53 13.48
C ASN A 359 1.53 3.74 14.61
N ILE A 360 2.13 2.67 15.11
CA ILE A 360 3.17 2.71 16.15
C ILE A 360 4.49 2.31 15.52
N SER A 361 5.48 3.20 15.54
CA SER A 361 6.83 2.87 15.10
C SER A 361 7.85 3.29 16.15
N SER A 362 8.62 2.33 16.62
CA SER A 362 9.80 2.50 17.44
C SER A 362 11.01 2.27 16.55
N GLU A 363 11.95 3.19 16.51
CA GLU A 363 13.15 3.24 15.69
C GLU A 363 13.00 4.07 14.40
N LEU A 364 13.69 5.20 14.41
CA LEU A 364 14.05 5.96 13.21
C LEU A 364 15.57 5.89 13.07
N GLU A 365 16.03 5.46 11.92
CA GLU A 365 17.39 5.79 11.51
C GLU A 365 17.48 7.32 11.39
N ILE A 366 18.29 7.93 12.26
CA ILE A 366 18.48 9.39 12.40
C ILE A 366 18.95 10.05 11.09
N SER A 367 19.40 9.26 10.12
CA SER A 367 19.99 9.70 8.85
C SER A 367 19.01 10.13 7.77
N GLU A 368 17.74 9.81 7.86
CA GLU A 368 16.75 10.13 6.81
C GLU A 368 16.14 11.53 7.03
N LEU A 369 16.46 12.45 6.12
CA LEU A 369 15.73 13.72 5.98
C LEU A 369 14.27 13.42 5.61
N MET A 370 13.36 13.67 6.54
CA MET A 370 11.96 13.35 6.39
C MET A 370 11.27 14.12 5.27
N GLY A 371 10.59 13.38 4.39
CA GLY A 371 9.51 13.92 3.59
C GLY A 371 8.35 14.34 4.51
N SER A 372 7.78 15.51 4.29
CA SER A 372 6.72 16.05 5.16
C SER A 372 5.33 16.01 4.53
N GLY A 373 5.24 15.70 3.25
CA GLY A 373 3.99 15.73 2.49
C GLY A 373 2.96 14.75 3.05
N TYR A 374 3.24 13.48 2.93
CA TYR A 374 2.33 12.43 3.39
C TYR A 374 2.17 12.39 4.92
N PHE A 375 3.22 12.72 5.68
CA PHE A 375 3.06 12.88 7.13
C PHE A 375 1.96 13.91 7.46
N LYS A 376 1.97 15.07 6.79
CA LYS A 376 0.94 16.10 7.01
C LYS A 376 -0.44 15.64 6.59
N SER A 377 -0.54 15.01 5.44
CA SER A 377 -1.82 14.50 4.92
C SER A 377 -2.41 13.40 5.82
N ILE A 378 -1.60 12.44 6.25
CA ILE A 378 -2.04 11.37 7.15
C ILE A 378 -2.48 11.93 8.51
N ALA A 379 -1.67 12.82 9.11
CA ALA A 379 -2.02 13.43 10.39
C ALA A 379 -3.30 14.28 10.33
N SER A 380 -3.64 14.83 9.16
CA SER A 380 -4.86 15.62 8.93
C SER A 380 -6.06 14.78 8.49
N GLY A 381 -5.85 13.53 8.05
CA GLY A 381 -6.90 12.73 7.45
C GLY A 381 -7.27 13.18 6.04
N ASP A 382 -6.32 13.73 5.29
CA ASP A 382 -6.52 14.01 3.87
C ASP A 382 -6.48 12.71 3.09
N THR A 383 -7.27 12.60 2.03
CA THR A 383 -7.24 11.43 1.14
C THR A 383 -5.85 11.25 0.52
N ILE A 384 -5.33 10.05 0.58
CA ILE A 384 -4.02 9.67 0.05
C ILE A 384 -4.14 8.48 -0.90
N ASP A 385 -3.15 8.35 -1.79
CA ASP A 385 -2.95 7.18 -2.64
C ASP A 385 -2.13 6.11 -1.92
N ALA A 386 -2.43 4.85 -2.22
CA ALA A 386 -1.69 3.69 -1.77
C ALA A 386 -1.81 2.54 -2.77
N ALA A 387 -0.93 1.56 -2.69
CA ALA A 387 -0.98 0.37 -3.53
C ALA A 387 -0.57 -0.87 -2.73
N PHE A 388 -1.30 -1.96 -2.87
CA PHE A 388 -0.80 -3.27 -2.48
C PHE A 388 0.08 -3.83 -3.59
N LYS A 389 1.12 -4.60 -3.24
CA LYS A 389 1.96 -5.24 -4.26
C LYS A 389 1.10 -6.08 -5.21
N PHE A 390 1.29 -5.91 -6.51
CA PHE A 390 0.58 -6.62 -7.57
C PHE A 390 -0.92 -6.35 -7.65
N ARG A 391 -1.40 -5.23 -7.08
CA ARG A 391 -2.76 -4.73 -7.22
C ARG A 391 -2.74 -3.29 -7.73
N ASP A 392 -3.86 -2.85 -8.30
CA ASP A 392 -4.04 -1.46 -8.71
C ASP A 392 -3.98 -0.53 -7.49
N SER A 393 -3.55 0.72 -7.72
CA SER A 393 -3.55 1.75 -6.70
C SER A 393 -4.98 2.12 -6.31
N PHE A 394 -5.17 2.48 -5.05
CA PHE A 394 -6.43 2.95 -4.51
C PHE A 394 -6.22 4.19 -3.65
N SER A 395 -7.29 4.97 -3.48
CA SER A 395 -7.28 6.14 -2.59
C SER A 395 -8.15 5.85 -1.37
N PHE A 396 -7.70 6.33 -0.20
CA PHE A 396 -8.46 6.23 1.03
C PHE A 396 -8.16 7.41 1.95
N THR A 397 -9.05 7.65 2.90
CA THR A 397 -8.86 8.65 3.96
C THR A 397 -8.32 7.96 5.21
N PRO A 398 -7.03 8.15 5.55
CA PRO A 398 -6.44 7.52 6.73
C PRO A 398 -6.98 8.15 8.01
N TYR A 399 -7.28 7.30 8.97
CA TYR A 399 -7.60 7.73 10.36
C TYR A 399 -6.60 7.19 11.38
N ALA A 400 -5.56 6.51 10.94
CA ALA A 400 -4.50 6.00 11.81
C ALA A 400 -3.78 7.14 12.54
N ARG A 401 -3.86 7.15 13.87
CA ARG A 401 -3.06 8.07 14.71
C ARG A 401 -1.61 7.70 14.62
N LEU A 402 -0.74 8.68 14.41
CA LEU A 402 0.69 8.46 14.29
C LEU A 402 1.36 8.55 15.67
N ILE A 403 2.01 7.49 16.09
CA ILE A 403 2.85 7.42 17.30
C ILE A 403 4.25 6.99 16.90
N PHE A 404 5.24 7.79 17.28
CA PHE A 404 6.65 7.50 17.04
C PHE A 404 7.42 7.52 18.36
N ALA A 405 8.22 6.50 18.63
CA ALA A 405 9.17 6.48 19.74
C ALA A 405 10.58 6.54 19.18
N MET A 406 11.38 7.47 19.70
CA MET A 406 12.74 7.74 19.21
C MET A 406 13.63 8.23 20.33
N ASN A 407 14.94 8.13 20.12
CA ASN A 407 15.91 8.68 21.07
C ASN A 407 16.10 10.17 20.87
N ASP A 408 16.19 10.59 19.61
CA ASP A 408 16.37 11.98 19.19
C ASP A 408 15.36 12.37 18.11
N LEU A 409 14.99 13.66 18.09
CA LEU A 409 14.06 14.17 17.09
C LEU A 409 14.75 14.25 15.70
N PRO A 410 14.07 13.81 14.63
CA PRO A 410 14.67 13.79 13.30
C PRO A 410 14.85 15.20 12.74
N LYS A 411 15.93 15.41 11.97
CA LYS A 411 16.10 16.67 11.23
C LYS A 411 15.10 16.72 10.08
N SER A 412 14.46 17.88 9.88
CA SER A 412 13.49 18.10 8.81
C SER A 412 13.87 19.30 7.94
N ARG A 413 13.61 19.16 6.63
CA ARG A 413 13.70 20.31 5.71
C ARG A 413 12.44 21.19 5.75
N ASP A 414 11.32 20.63 6.21
CA ASP A 414 10.07 21.39 6.36
C ASP A 414 10.06 22.15 7.68
N ARG A 415 10.13 23.47 7.58
CA ARG A 415 10.10 24.41 8.70
C ARG A 415 8.80 25.17 8.79
N SER A 416 7.74 24.66 8.10
CA SER A 416 6.44 25.33 8.07
C SER A 416 5.71 25.21 9.41
N HIS A 417 4.89 26.19 9.74
CA HIS A 417 3.96 26.12 10.86
C HIS A 417 3.05 24.87 10.72
N GLY A 418 2.62 24.56 9.48
CA GLY A 418 1.82 23.38 9.18
C GLY A 418 2.48 22.05 9.56
N TYR A 419 3.81 21.95 9.50
CA TYR A 419 4.55 20.77 9.94
C TYR A 419 4.62 20.70 11.47
N TYR A 420 5.16 21.74 12.11
CA TYR A 420 5.40 21.73 13.56
C TYR A 420 4.12 21.63 14.40
N ARG A 421 3.01 22.27 13.99
CA ARG A 421 1.76 22.24 14.75
C ARG A 421 1.18 20.84 14.92
N ARG A 422 1.65 19.86 14.15
CA ARG A 422 1.16 18.48 14.22
C ARG A 422 1.80 17.63 15.31
N PHE A 423 2.88 18.10 15.90
CA PHE A 423 3.61 17.34 16.90
C PHE A 423 3.08 17.57 18.32
N LEU A 424 2.95 16.48 19.06
CA LEU A 424 2.92 16.44 20.52
C LEU A 424 4.18 15.69 20.93
N ILE A 425 5.20 16.41 21.42
CA ILE A 425 6.51 15.83 21.75
C ILE A 425 6.56 15.63 23.24
N VAL A 426 6.50 14.36 23.66
CA VAL A 426 6.49 13.96 25.08
C VAL A 426 7.90 13.49 25.47
N PRO A 427 8.59 14.20 26.37
CA PRO A 427 9.90 13.79 26.87
C PRO A 427 9.77 12.68 27.91
N PHE A 428 10.60 11.64 27.79
CA PHE A 428 10.80 10.56 28.75
C PHE A 428 12.22 10.69 29.31
N ASN A 429 12.39 11.60 30.27
CA ASN A 429 13.71 11.98 30.79
C ASN A 429 14.21 11.06 31.89
N LYS A 430 13.32 10.33 32.57
CA LYS A 430 13.66 9.47 33.68
C LYS A 430 14.11 8.10 33.20
N GLU A 431 15.30 7.69 33.62
CA GLU A 431 15.84 6.36 33.36
C GLU A 431 15.61 5.44 34.56
N PHE A 432 15.26 4.16 34.29
CA PHE A 432 15.05 3.14 35.32
C PHE A 432 16.11 2.06 35.16
N LYS A 433 17.18 2.13 35.96
CA LYS A 433 18.33 1.22 35.86
C LYS A 433 18.38 0.23 37.05
N GLY A 434 18.87 -0.98 36.77
CA GLY A 434 19.14 -1.99 37.79
C GLY A 434 17.88 -2.42 38.57
N SER A 435 17.90 -2.27 39.89
CA SER A 435 16.79 -2.65 40.76
C SER A 435 15.54 -1.75 40.65
N GLN A 436 15.65 -0.60 40.01
CA GLN A 436 14.51 0.31 39.78
C GLN A 436 13.63 -0.18 38.63
N ALA A 437 14.14 -1.04 37.75
CA ALA A 437 13.41 -1.56 36.62
C ALA A 437 12.56 -2.78 37.02
N ASP A 438 11.26 -2.61 37.12
CA ASP A 438 10.32 -3.74 37.28
C ASP A 438 10.06 -4.42 35.92
N ARG A 439 10.76 -5.52 35.64
CA ARG A 439 10.59 -6.32 34.40
C ARG A 439 9.20 -6.94 34.25
N THR A 440 8.41 -6.99 35.33
CA THR A 440 7.06 -7.55 35.34
C THR A 440 5.98 -6.49 35.17
N LEU A 441 6.35 -5.19 35.18
CA LEU A 441 5.41 -4.07 35.13
C LEU A 441 4.47 -4.14 33.92
N GLY A 442 4.98 -4.41 32.74
CA GLY A 442 4.13 -4.54 31.54
C GLY A 442 3.03 -5.58 31.69
N LYS A 443 3.34 -6.75 32.31
CA LYS A 443 2.32 -7.79 32.59
C LYS A 443 1.28 -7.32 33.62
N LYS A 444 1.70 -6.57 34.62
CA LYS A 444 0.78 -6.04 35.65
C LYS A 444 -0.16 -4.99 35.02
N LEU A 445 0.36 -4.12 34.19
CA LEU A 445 -0.44 -3.10 33.50
C LEU A 445 -1.46 -3.71 32.53
N ILE A 446 -1.11 -4.80 31.84
CA ILE A 446 -2.04 -5.51 30.94
C ILE A 446 -3.25 -6.09 31.72
N LEU A 447 -3.12 -6.41 33.01
CA LEU A 447 -4.26 -6.84 33.81
C LEU A 447 -5.26 -5.72 34.12
N GLU A 448 -4.87 -4.45 33.92
CA GLU A 448 -5.73 -3.28 34.13
C GLU A 448 -6.36 -2.75 32.81
N LEU A 449 -6.30 -3.47 31.69
CA LEU A 449 -6.71 -2.97 30.36
C LEU A 449 -8.14 -2.42 30.33
N ASP A 450 -9.10 -3.06 31.01
CA ASP A 450 -10.48 -2.56 31.06
C ASP A 450 -10.56 -1.20 31.79
N GLY A 451 -9.75 -1.02 32.85
CA GLY A 451 -9.59 0.27 33.53
C GLY A 451 -8.85 1.32 32.70
N ILE A 452 -7.80 0.91 31.98
CA ILE A 452 -7.05 1.78 31.05
C ILE A 452 -7.97 2.25 29.92
N PHE A 453 -8.86 1.40 29.43
CA PHE A 453 -9.89 1.77 28.47
C PHE A 453 -10.81 2.88 29.02
N ASN A 454 -11.32 2.72 30.25
CA ASN A 454 -12.16 3.75 30.89
C ASN A 454 -11.40 5.07 31.09
N TRP A 455 -10.13 4.96 31.49
CA TRP A 455 -9.25 6.11 31.65
C TRP A 455 -9.04 6.85 30.31
N ALA A 456 -8.77 6.11 29.23
CA ALA A 456 -8.63 6.67 27.88
C ALA A 456 -9.93 7.29 27.35
N LEU A 457 -11.07 6.63 27.62
CA LEU A 457 -12.40 7.13 27.26
C LEU A 457 -12.71 8.46 27.96
N ALA A 458 -12.34 8.62 29.23
CA ALA A 458 -12.46 9.90 29.93
C ALA A 458 -11.62 11.01 29.29
N GLY A 459 -10.41 10.67 28.83
CA GLY A 459 -9.56 11.58 28.06
C GLY A 459 -10.17 11.99 26.72
N LEU A 460 -10.77 11.03 26.00
CA LEU A 460 -11.48 11.28 24.76
C LEU A 460 -12.64 12.28 24.95
N LYS A 461 -13.48 12.04 25.94
CA LYS A 461 -14.61 12.94 26.27
C LYS A 461 -14.13 14.35 26.58
N ARG A 462 -13.13 14.49 27.47
CA ARG A 462 -12.54 15.78 27.81
C ARG A 462 -11.99 16.51 26.57
N LEU A 463 -11.26 15.80 25.68
CA LEU A 463 -10.68 16.37 24.46
C LEU A 463 -11.78 16.96 23.55
N PHE A 464 -12.89 16.26 23.37
CA PHE A 464 -13.98 16.72 22.53
C PHE A 464 -14.79 17.86 23.17
N GLU A 465 -14.96 17.85 24.49
CA GLU A 465 -15.63 18.92 25.25
C GLU A 465 -14.84 20.24 25.18
N GLN A 466 -13.52 20.19 25.33
CA GLN A 466 -12.66 21.38 25.31
C GLN A 466 -12.22 21.79 23.89
N ASP A 467 -12.40 20.94 22.87
CA ASP A 467 -12.02 21.12 21.47
C ASP A 467 -10.53 21.37 21.20
N HIS A 468 -9.67 21.09 22.15
CA HIS A 468 -8.21 21.17 22.04
C HIS A 468 -7.53 20.27 23.07
N PHE A 469 -6.30 19.88 22.82
CA PHE A 469 -5.48 19.19 23.81
C PHE A 469 -5.19 20.08 25.03
N THR A 470 -5.14 19.46 26.20
CA THR A 470 -4.74 20.16 27.43
C THR A 470 -3.41 20.89 27.23
N LYS A 471 -3.35 22.15 27.63
CA LYS A 471 -2.12 22.98 27.50
C LYS A 471 -1.04 22.49 28.45
N SER A 472 0.15 22.29 27.92
CA SER A 472 1.33 21.86 28.68
C SER A 472 2.55 22.67 28.30
N LYS A 473 3.07 23.44 29.27
CA LYS A 473 4.31 24.21 29.07
C LYS A 473 5.46 23.31 28.65
N VAL A 474 5.56 22.08 29.21
CA VAL A 474 6.61 21.11 28.87
C VAL A 474 6.56 20.75 27.38
N LEU A 475 5.38 20.46 26.82
CA LEU A 475 5.23 20.12 25.40
C LEU A 475 5.50 21.35 24.50
N ASP A 476 5.08 22.54 24.92
CA ASP A 476 5.34 23.79 24.19
C ASP A 476 6.86 24.09 24.16
N ASP A 477 7.55 23.91 25.28
CA ASP A 477 9.01 24.10 25.36
C ASP A 477 9.75 23.06 24.50
N MET A 478 9.34 21.79 24.52
CA MET A 478 9.90 20.75 23.65
C MET A 478 9.70 21.07 22.17
N LEU A 479 8.53 21.54 21.78
CA LEU A 479 8.25 21.94 20.40
C LEU A 479 9.07 23.18 20.00
N LYS A 480 9.23 24.13 20.91
CA LYS A 480 10.07 25.31 20.70
C LYS A 480 11.53 24.89 20.50
N GLN A 481 12.06 24.00 21.35
CA GLN A 481 13.42 23.48 21.21
C GLN A 481 13.60 22.75 19.88
N TYR A 482 12.66 21.89 19.49
CA TYR A 482 12.71 21.20 18.20
C TYR A 482 12.76 22.16 17.00
N LYS A 483 12.01 23.28 17.05
CA LYS A 483 12.08 24.33 16.03
C LYS A 483 13.46 24.98 15.97
N ARG A 484 14.06 25.27 17.14
CA ARG A 484 15.40 25.85 17.23
C ARG A 484 16.46 24.92 16.63
N ASP A 485 16.43 23.63 16.99
CA ASP A 485 17.41 22.63 16.55
C ASP A 485 17.36 22.40 15.02
N ASN A 486 16.19 22.55 14.41
CA ASN A 486 15.99 22.45 12.96
C ASN A 486 16.22 23.77 12.20
N ASN A 487 16.31 24.89 12.89
CA ASN A 487 16.38 26.20 12.26
C ASN A 487 17.35 27.11 12.98
N PRO A 488 18.65 27.10 12.60
CA PRO A 488 19.65 27.95 13.22
C PRO A 488 19.34 29.46 13.19
N VAL A 489 18.49 29.91 12.24
CA VAL A 489 18.08 31.31 12.16
C VAL A 489 17.22 31.72 13.36
N ILE A 490 16.39 30.82 13.89
CA ILE A 490 15.58 31.09 15.09
C ILE A 490 16.50 31.33 16.29
N SER A 491 17.45 30.39 16.52
CA SER A 491 18.41 30.53 17.61
C SER A 491 19.28 31.80 17.47
N PHE A 492 19.72 32.08 16.24
CA PHE A 492 20.48 33.31 15.97
C PHE A 492 19.67 34.58 16.28
N LEU A 493 18.38 34.59 15.88
CA LEU A 493 17.48 35.73 16.18
C LEU A 493 17.28 35.91 17.68
N GLU A 494 17.05 34.84 18.42
CA GLU A 494 16.78 34.88 19.86
C GLU A 494 18.06 35.27 20.66
N ASP A 495 19.21 34.77 20.26
CA ASP A 495 20.45 34.90 21.03
C ASP A 495 21.24 36.14 20.63
N HIS A 496 21.27 36.55 19.36
CA HIS A 496 22.17 37.58 18.81
C HIS A 496 21.47 38.81 18.23
N CYS A 497 20.13 38.81 18.07
CA CYS A 497 19.43 39.92 17.43
C CYS A 497 18.51 40.68 18.38
N ILE A 498 18.30 41.97 18.08
CA ILE A 498 17.26 42.82 18.65
C ILE A 498 16.30 43.18 17.52
N ILE A 499 15.01 42.95 17.72
CA ILE A 499 13.96 43.28 16.76
C ILE A 499 13.30 44.58 17.26
N ASN A 500 13.54 45.68 16.56
CA ASN A 500 12.94 46.98 16.87
C ASN A 500 12.82 47.80 15.57
N PRO A 501 11.65 48.41 15.28
CA PRO A 501 11.43 49.21 14.07
C PRO A 501 12.45 50.32 13.82
N ASN A 502 13.08 50.84 14.87
CA ASN A 502 13.99 51.95 14.80
C ASN A 502 15.46 51.52 14.57
N LEU A 503 15.70 50.23 14.50
CA LEU A 503 17.04 49.68 14.28
C LEU A 503 17.24 49.26 12.83
N SER A 504 18.47 49.33 12.39
CA SER A 504 18.88 48.86 11.07
C SER A 504 20.27 48.24 11.11
N ILE A 505 20.53 47.37 10.14
CA ILE A 505 21.84 46.72 10.00
C ILE A 505 22.14 46.44 8.52
N GLU A 506 23.41 46.49 8.15
CA GLU A 506 23.85 46.08 6.83
C GLU A 506 23.59 44.60 6.59
N LYS A 507 23.04 44.32 5.44
CA LYS A 507 22.60 42.95 5.05
C LYS A 507 23.76 41.95 5.04
N ASN A 508 24.96 42.38 4.62
CA ASN A 508 26.13 41.52 4.62
C ASN A 508 26.61 41.24 6.04
N LYS A 509 26.68 42.26 6.92
CA LYS A 509 27.12 42.14 8.29
C LYS A 509 26.31 41.11 9.09
N ILE A 510 25.00 41.18 9.03
CA ILE A 510 24.16 40.22 9.76
C ILE A 510 24.32 38.77 9.24
N TYR A 511 24.53 38.60 7.91
CA TYR A 511 24.74 37.26 7.35
C TYR A 511 26.13 36.71 7.72
N GLU A 512 27.16 37.49 7.70
CA GLU A 512 28.51 37.11 8.11
C GLU A 512 28.54 36.71 9.59
N THR A 513 27.95 37.51 10.47
CA THR A 513 27.81 37.18 11.90
C THR A 513 27.05 35.87 12.10
N TYR A 514 25.93 35.67 11.36
CA TYR A 514 25.21 34.42 11.41
C TYR A 514 26.06 33.22 10.96
N LYS A 515 26.78 33.36 9.84
CA LYS A 515 27.49 32.25 9.20
C LYS A 515 28.81 31.94 9.91
N ASP A 516 29.66 32.98 10.10
CA ASP A 516 31.06 32.82 10.47
C ASP A 516 31.29 32.88 11.98
N ASP A 517 30.38 33.51 12.73
CA ASP A 517 30.44 33.55 14.19
C ASP A 517 29.42 32.59 14.80
N PHE A 518 28.11 32.84 14.68
CA PHE A 518 27.10 32.06 15.36
C PHE A 518 27.09 30.58 14.93
N CYS A 519 26.94 30.28 13.64
CA CYS A 519 26.86 28.91 13.19
C CYS A 519 28.14 28.11 13.44
N LYS A 520 29.29 28.72 13.24
CA LYS A 520 30.60 28.08 13.40
C LYS A 520 30.88 27.74 14.87
N ASN A 521 30.61 28.68 15.78
CA ASN A 521 30.85 28.49 17.22
C ASN A 521 29.85 27.50 17.85
N ASN A 522 28.64 27.39 17.32
CA ASN A 522 27.60 26.50 17.84
C ASN A 522 27.47 25.18 17.06
N GLY A 523 28.35 24.88 16.10
CA GLY A 523 28.32 23.63 15.33
C GLY A 523 27.15 23.49 14.38
N TYR A 524 26.45 24.58 14.04
CA TYR A 524 25.36 24.54 13.08
C TYR A 524 25.87 24.56 11.63
N LYS A 525 25.20 23.85 10.76
CA LYS A 525 25.37 24.03 9.31
C LYS A 525 24.65 25.30 8.88
N SER A 526 25.40 26.33 8.47
CA SER A 526 24.85 27.60 8.02
C SER A 526 24.00 27.45 6.75
N PHE A 527 22.92 28.22 6.66
CA PHE A 527 22.16 28.37 5.40
C PHE A 527 22.94 29.27 4.42
N GLY A 528 22.77 28.98 3.12
CA GLY A 528 23.22 29.90 2.10
C GLY A 528 22.49 31.25 2.20
N ASN A 529 23.14 32.32 1.69
CA ASN A 529 22.66 33.71 1.80
C ASN A 529 21.14 33.85 1.46
N SER A 530 20.72 33.37 0.31
CA SER A 530 19.31 33.46 -0.12
C SER A 530 18.35 32.74 0.85
N GLN A 531 18.73 31.57 1.34
CA GLN A 531 17.92 30.80 2.27
C GLN A 531 17.86 31.44 3.65
N PHE A 532 18.97 32.02 4.13
CA PHE A 532 19.01 32.74 5.38
C PHE A 532 18.04 33.92 5.39
N PHE A 533 18.09 34.80 4.39
CA PHE A 533 17.19 35.97 4.34
C PHE A 533 15.72 35.59 4.11
N LYS A 534 15.45 34.52 3.34
CA LYS A 534 14.11 33.99 3.21
C LYS A 534 13.55 33.53 4.56
N GLU A 535 14.38 32.84 5.34
CA GLU A 535 13.96 32.35 6.66
C GLU A 535 13.87 33.47 7.68
N LEU A 536 14.83 34.41 7.67
CA LEU A 536 14.83 35.62 8.50
C LEU A 536 13.50 36.39 8.32
N LYS A 537 13.14 36.69 7.08
CA LYS A 537 11.88 37.40 6.75
C LYS A 537 10.64 36.61 7.15
N ARG A 538 10.71 35.28 7.10
CA ARG A 538 9.64 34.42 7.56
C ARG A 538 9.44 34.46 9.07
N GLN A 539 10.55 34.53 9.84
CA GLN A 539 10.50 34.60 11.31
C GLN A 539 10.13 36.00 11.80
N VAL A 540 10.56 37.02 11.07
CA VAL A 540 10.31 38.44 11.40
C VAL A 540 9.74 39.17 10.19
N PRO A 541 8.42 39.03 9.91
CA PRO A 541 7.79 39.57 8.70
C PRO A 541 7.83 41.08 8.56
N GLN A 542 8.02 41.82 9.69
CA GLN A 542 8.09 43.28 9.73
C GLN A 542 9.42 43.84 9.23
N ILE A 543 10.46 43.01 8.97
CA ILE A 543 11.72 43.48 8.41
C ILE A 543 11.53 43.96 6.98
N SER A 544 11.98 45.19 6.69
CA SER A 544 12.04 45.74 5.33
C SER A 544 13.47 45.81 4.81
N GLU A 545 13.61 45.93 3.49
CA GLU A 545 14.93 46.15 2.85
C GLU A 545 14.93 47.53 2.20
N SER A 546 16.00 48.30 2.47
CA SER A 546 16.29 49.57 1.79
C SER A 546 17.68 49.55 1.15
N GLN A 547 17.94 50.49 0.24
CA GLN A 547 19.22 50.64 -0.45
C GLN A 547 19.63 52.10 -0.49
N PRO A 548 19.98 52.69 0.67
CA PRO A 548 20.54 54.05 0.71
C PRO A 548 21.88 54.11 -0.01
N ARG A 549 22.30 55.35 -0.36
CA ARG A 549 23.64 55.63 -0.88
C ARG A 549 24.46 56.27 0.25
N GLU A 550 25.56 55.65 0.62
CA GLU A 550 26.60 56.20 1.47
C GLU A 550 27.89 56.34 0.64
N ASP A 551 28.48 57.48 0.62
CA ASP A 551 29.70 57.82 -0.14
C ASP A 551 29.64 57.38 -1.65
N GLY A 552 28.44 57.50 -2.25
CA GLY A 552 28.25 57.13 -3.64
C GLY A 552 28.00 55.63 -3.90
N VAL A 553 28.21 54.77 -2.89
CA VAL A 553 27.98 53.32 -2.96
C VAL A 553 26.57 52.96 -2.46
N ARG A 554 25.88 52.03 -3.14
CA ARG A 554 24.61 51.52 -2.67
C ARG A 554 24.85 50.41 -1.63
N ILE A 555 24.42 50.64 -0.41
CA ILE A 555 24.46 49.65 0.68
C ILE A 555 23.08 49.04 0.86
N ARG A 556 23.03 47.74 1.01
CA ARG A 556 21.75 47.02 1.31
C ARG A 556 21.56 46.94 2.81
N ILE A 557 20.52 47.53 3.32
CA ILE A 557 20.18 47.60 4.75
C ILE A 557 18.89 46.83 5.02
N LEU A 558 18.86 46.12 6.15
CA LEU A 558 17.64 45.59 6.76
C LEU A 558 17.20 46.57 7.84
N GLU A 559 15.95 46.98 7.79
CA GLU A 559 15.29 47.82 8.77
C GLU A 559 14.41 46.97 9.69
N GLY A 560 14.32 47.29 10.95
CA GLY A 560 13.55 46.58 11.96
C GLY A 560 14.32 45.52 12.75
N ILE A 561 15.64 45.41 12.53
CA ILE A 561 16.52 44.45 13.22
C ILE A 561 17.95 44.99 13.36
N SER A 562 18.63 44.61 14.43
CA SER A 562 20.12 44.80 14.60
C SER A 562 20.71 43.69 15.44
N LEU A 563 22.04 43.60 15.51
CA LEU A 563 22.75 42.71 16.43
C LEU A 563 22.73 43.27 17.85
N ARG A 564 22.75 42.41 18.86
CA ARG A 564 22.73 42.82 20.29
C ARG A 564 23.97 43.62 20.72
N ASN A 565 25.09 43.42 20.04
CA ASN A 565 26.36 44.08 20.38
C ASN A 565 26.63 45.38 19.58
N ASP A 566 25.71 45.76 18.71
CA ASP A 566 25.77 46.97 17.88
C ASP A 566 24.90 48.12 18.42
N GLY A 567 24.29 47.95 19.63
CA GLY A 567 23.42 48.93 20.28
C GLY A 567 24.06 49.66 21.45
#